data_d3deefe10f16eeaf879c0b8fedb98e38
#
_entry.id   d3deefe10f16eeaf879c0b8fedb98e38
#
_cell.length_a   1.000
_cell.length_b   1.000
_cell.length_c   1.000
_cell.angle_alpha   90.00
_cell.angle_beta   90.00
_cell.angle_gamma   90.00
#
_symmetry.space_group_name_H-M   'P 1'
#
loop_
_entity.id
_entity.type
_entity.pdbx_description
1 polymer ?
#
loop_
_entity_poly.entity_id
_entity_poly.type
_entity_poly.pdbx_seq_one_letter_code
_entity_poly.pdbx_strand_id
1 'polypeptide(L)'
;MMKMRFRINALNMANFGTGIVLTLGVPSIYAKQLETLVGKFKANTEWELNPFRQKRSLSANNYFWKLADEIAIATNSTKELVYWHFIRDVGVFDTFQCKDRRSMDRFKSAWQSKGLGWLTRTVDEDKFILQAYYGSSVYDTAEMSRLIDEAVREAKGLGIETKPQWEIDAMLKEWGK
;
A
#
# COMPACT_ATOMS: atom_id res chain seq x y z
N MET A 1 -1.30 0.21 -25.14
CA MET A 1 -0.81 1.49 -24.61
C MET A 1 0.65 1.32 -24.20
N MET A 2 1.58 2.11 -24.76
CA MET A 2 3.00 1.99 -24.44
C MET A 2 3.27 2.71 -23.11
N LYS A 3 3.82 2.00 -22.11
CA LYS A 3 4.28 2.59 -20.87
C LYS A 3 5.79 2.64 -20.87
N MET A 4 6.37 3.82 -20.68
CA MET A 4 7.79 4.02 -20.47
C MET A 4 8.07 4.61 -19.10
N ARG A 5 9.21 4.27 -18.51
CA ARG A 5 9.63 4.76 -17.21
C ARG A 5 11.04 5.30 -17.31
N PHE A 6 11.22 6.52 -16.86
CA PHE A 6 12.53 7.15 -16.73
C PHE A 6 12.51 8.13 -15.55
N ARG A 7 13.69 8.39 -15.00
CA ARG A 7 13.84 9.38 -13.93
C ARG A 7 13.97 10.76 -14.58
N ILE A 8 13.21 11.73 -14.10
CA ILE A 8 13.35 13.14 -14.47
C ILE A 8 14.17 13.79 -13.35
N ASN A 9 15.31 14.39 -13.69
CA ASN A 9 16.18 15.10 -12.74
C ASN A 9 16.12 16.62 -12.92
N ALA A 10 15.51 17.11 -13.99
CA ALA A 10 15.24 18.53 -14.20
C ALA A 10 13.95 18.71 -15.02
N LEU A 11 13.18 19.72 -14.69
CA LEU A 11 11.98 20.13 -15.41
C LEU A 11 12.03 21.65 -15.61
N ASN A 12 12.02 22.08 -16.84
CA ASN A 12 11.96 23.50 -17.22
C ASN A 12 10.78 23.76 -18.14
N MET A 13 10.19 24.93 -17.99
CA MET A 13 9.09 25.41 -18.81
C MET A 13 9.46 26.79 -19.40
N ALA A 14 9.33 26.93 -20.70
CA ALA A 14 9.50 28.19 -21.39
C ALA A 14 8.28 28.52 -22.24
N ASN A 15 7.89 29.78 -22.25
CA ASN A 15 6.78 30.29 -23.04
C ASN A 15 7.30 30.95 -24.31
N PHE A 16 6.82 30.50 -25.48
CA PHE A 16 7.21 31.02 -26.79
C PHE A 16 5.95 31.48 -27.54
N GLY A 17 5.49 32.67 -27.22
CA GLY A 17 4.33 33.26 -27.92
C GLY A 17 3.06 32.42 -27.75
N THR A 18 2.71 31.66 -28.77
CA THR A 18 1.48 30.83 -28.78
C THR A 18 1.68 29.43 -28.23
N GLY A 19 2.88 29.07 -27.77
CA GLY A 19 3.21 27.72 -27.30
C GLY A 19 4.03 27.69 -26.02
N ILE A 20 3.93 26.58 -25.32
CA ILE A 20 4.74 26.28 -24.15
C ILE A 20 5.68 25.12 -24.50
N VAL A 21 6.98 25.28 -24.27
CA VAL A 21 7.96 24.21 -24.39
C VAL A 21 8.28 23.66 -22.99
N LEU A 22 8.07 22.37 -22.83
CA LEU A 22 8.43 21.62 -21.63
C LEU A 22 9.72 20.83 -21.90
N THR A 23 10.77 21.12 -21.17
CA THR A 23 12.06 20.44 -21.29
C THR A 23 12.27 19.52 -20.07
N LEU A 24 12.51 18.24 -20.33
CA LEU A 24 12.78 17.23 -19.32
C LEU A 24 14.27 16.86 -19.32
N GLY A 25 14.96 17.10 -18.21
CA GLY A 25 16.30 16.55 -18.00
C GLY A 25 16.20 15.09 -17.56
N VAL A 26 16.74 14.18 -18.35
CA VAL A 26 16.69 12.73 -18.10
C VAL A 26 18.11 12.18 -18.19
N PRO A 27 18.55 11.33 -17.24
CA PRO A 27 19.87 10.70 -17.31
C PRO A 27 20.09 9.92 -18.61
N SER A 28 21.30 9.98 -19.15
CA SER A 28 21.68 9.36 -20.44
C SER A 28 21.43 7.83 -20.52
N ILE A 29 21.39 7.16 -19.37
CA ILE A 29 21.01 5.74 -19.28
C ILE A 29 19.64 5.43 -19.91
N TYR A 30 18.76 6.42 -20.05
CA TYR A 30 17.45 6.29 -20.67
C TYR A 30 17.39 6.74 -22.14
N ALA A 31 18.52 7.10 -22.77
CA ALA A 31 18.58 7.65 -24.13
C ALA A 31 17.81 6.79 -25.13
N LYS A 32 18.07 5.48 -25.17
CA LYS A 32 17.42 4.54 -26.09
C LYS A 32 15.89 4.48 -25.90
N GLN A 33 15.41 4.62 -24.66
CA GLN A 33 13.97 4.66 -24.37
C GLN A 33 13.34 5.96 -24.85
N LEU A 34 14.05 7.09 -24.70
CA LEU A 34 13.60 8.40 -25.17
C LEU A 34 13.58 8.47 -26.70
N GLU A 35 14.59 7.94 -27.38
CA GLU A 35 14.59 7.81 -28.87
C GLU A 35 13.37 7.04 -29.36
N THR A 36 13.03 5.94 -28.70
CA THR A 36 11.80 5.18 -28.99
C THR A 36 10.54 5.98 -28.75
N LEU A 37 10.51 6.82 -27.72
CA LEU A 37 9.37 7.70 -27.40
C LEU A 37 9.21 8.76 -28.48
N VAL A 38 10.30 9.45 -28.84
CA VAL A 38 10.33 10.48 -29.89
C VAL A 38 9.90 9.89 -31.24
N GLY A 39 10.38 8.70 -31.60
CA GLY A 39 9.98 8.04 -32.85
C GLY A 39 8.50 7.62 -32.91
N LYS A 40 7.84 7.51 -31.75
CA LYS A 40 6.41 7.20 -31.67
C LYS A 40 5.53 8.41 -31.39
N PHE A 41 6.13 9.57 -31.22
CA PHE A 41 5.39 10.80 -30.98
C PHE A 41 4.54 11.16 -32.19
N LYS A 42 3.28 11.46 -31.95
CA LYS A 42 2.36 11.98 -32.95
C LYS A 42 1.86 13.33 -32.49
N ALA A 43 1.95 14.32 -33.38
CA ALA A 43 1.35 15.62 -33.15
C ALA A 43 -0.17 15.51 -32.95
N ASN A 44 -0.75 16.42 -32.19
CA ASN A 44 -2.19 16.45 -31.87
C ASN A 44 -2.72 15.20 -31.15
N THR A 45 -1.86 14.51 -30.39
CA THR A 45 -2.23 13.39 -29.54
C THR A 45 -2.09 13.81 -28.08
N GLU A 46 -3.05 13.47 -27.24
CA GLU A 46 -2.95 13.69 -25.81
C GLU A 46 -1.92 12.75 -25.18
N TRP A 47 -1.06 13.32 -24.36
CA TRP A 47 -0.04 12.60 -23.61
C TRP A 47 -0.21 12.86 -22.11
N GLU A 48 -0.20 11.80 -21.34
CA GLU A 48 -0.29 11.86 -19.89
C GLU A 48 1.07 11.53 -19.25
N LEU A 49 1.60 12.47 -18.48
CA LEU A 49 2.82 12.31 -17.72
C LEU A 49 2.48 12.20 -16.22
N ASN A 50 2.55 11.00 -15.69
CA ASN A 50 2.27 10.73 -14.28
C ASN A 50 3.54 10.35 -13.53
N PRO A 51 3.71 10.80 -12.26
CA PRO A 51 4.73 10.27 -11.40
C PRO A 51 4.59 8.76 -11.28
N PHE A 52 5.68 8.04 -11.61
CA PHE A 52 5.66 6.61 -11.41
C PHE A 52 5.67 6.30 -9.91
N ARG A 53 4.59 5.77 -9.42
CA ARG A 53 4.56 5.10 -8.13
C ARG A 53 4.79 3.62 -8.37
N GLN A 54 5.91 3.10 -7.88
CA GLN A 54 6.14 1.66 -7.90
C GLN A 54 4.98 1.00 -7.16
N LYS A 55 4.28 0.08 -7.82
CA LYS A 55 3.28 -0.70 -7.12
C LYS A 55 4.01 -1.45 -6.02
N ARG A 56 3.50 -1.38 -4.80
CA ARG A 56 3.97 -2.19 -3.67
C ARG A 56 4.12 -3.62 -4.14
N SER A 57 5.15 -4.30 -3.67
CA SER A 57 5.39 -5.68 -4.06
C SER A 57 4.14 -6.52 -3.77
N LEU A 58 3.52 -7.04 -4.81
CA LEU A 58 2.41 -7.96 -4.66
C LEU A 58 2.84 -9.25 -3.96
N SER A 59 4.15 -9.55 -3.94
CA SER A 59 4.68 -10.78 -3.37
C SER A 59 4.52 -10.82 -1.85
N ALA A 60 4.86 -9.76 -1.12
CA ALA A 60 4.69 -9.68 0.33
C ALA A 60 3.19 -9.73 0.72
N ASN A 61 2.34 -8.97 0.02
CA ASN A 61 0.90 -9.01 0.27
C ASN A 61 0.29 -10.38 -0.04
N ASN A 62 0.67 -10.99 -1.16
CA ASN A 62 0.17 -12.32 -1.54
C ASN A 62 0.64 -13.39 -0.56
N TYR A 63 1.87 -13.27 -0.06
CA TYR A 63 2.39 -14.20 0.95
C TYR A 63 1.62 -14.08 2.26
N PHE A 64 1.37 -12.86 2.73
CA PHE A 64 0.54 -12.63 3.90
C PHE A 64 -0.87 -13.26 3.74
N TRP A 65 -1.55 -13.01 2.60
CA TRP A 65 -2.87 -13.55 2.36
C TRP A 65 -2.88 -15.08 2.20
N LYS A 66 -1.79 -15.67 1.69
CA LYS A 66 -1.62 -17.13 1.67
C LYS A 66 -1.56 -17.69 3.09
N LEU A 67 -0.74 -17.10 3.96
CA LEU A 67 -0.67 -17.52 5.37
C LEU A 67 -2.01 -17.33 6.09
N ALA A 68 -2.68 -16.21 5.88
CA ALA A 68 -3.98 -15.95 6.48
C ALA A 68 -5.05 -16.98 6.07
N ASP A 69 -5.01 -17.44 4.82
CA ASP A 69 -5.90 -18.49 4.31
C ASP A 69 -5.58 -19.86 4.94
N GLU A 70 -4.29 -20.24 5.01
CA GLU A 70 -3.84 -21.49 5.63
C GLU A 70 -4.16 -21.54 7.15
N ILE A 71 -3.96 -20.42 7.86
CA ILE A 71 -4.34 -20.25 9.27
C ILE A 71 -5.86 -20.36 9.43
N ALA A 72 -6.62 -19.72 8.55
CA ALA A 72 -8.09 -19.78 8.60
C ALA A 72 -8.60 -21.22 8.44
N ILE A 73 -8.02 -21.98 7.51
CA ILE A 73 -8.35 -23.41 7.34
C ILE A 73 -8.00 -24.20 8.61
N ALA A 74 -6.80 -24.01 9.16
CA ALA A 74 -6.35 -24.73 10.36
C ALA A 74 -7.18 -24.41 11.62
N THR A 75 -7.72 -23.19 11.70
CA THR A 75 -8.51 -22.71 12.85
C THR A 75 -10.03 -22.74 12.62
N ASN A 76 -10.49 -23.31 11.50
CA ASN A 76 -11.90 -23.31 11.08
C ASN A 76 -12.54 -21.92 11.11
N SER A 77 -11.82 -20.93 10.59
CA SER A 77 -12.19 -19.53 10.53
C SER A 77 -12.25 -19.01 9.08
N THR A 78 -12.36 -17.71 8.88
CA THR A 78 -12.23 -17.08 7.56
C THR A 78 -10.95 -16.23 7.51
N LYS A 79 -10.37 -16.09 6.34
CA LYS A 79 -9.15 -15.29 6.15
C LYS A 79 -9.36 -13.81 6.52
N GLU A 80 -10.59 -13.31 6.39
CA GLU A 80 -10.96 -11.95 6.80
C GLU A 80 -10.91 -11.80 8.32
N LEU A 81 -11.41 -12.79 9.07
CA LEU A 81 -11.35 -12.79 10.54
C LEU A 81 -9.91 -12.91 11.04
N VAL A 82 -9.10 -13.77 10.40
CA VAL A 82 -7.67 -13.89 10.69
C VAL A 82 -6.94 -12.57 10.40
N TYR A 83 -7.23 -11.93 9.27
CA TYR A 83 -6.68 -10.63 8.93
C TYR A 83 -7.06 -9.55 9.96
N TRP A 84 -8.33 -9.50 10.38
CA TRP A 84 -8.78 -8.56 11.41
C TRP A 84 -8.14 -8.79 12.77
N HIS A 85 -7.85 -10.05 13.10
CA HIS A 85 -7.09 -10.39 14.30
C HIS A 85 -5.70 -9.77 14.24
N PHE A 86 -4.95 -9.99 13.18
CA PHE A 86 -3.62 -9.41 13.00
C PHE A 86 -3.61 -7.87 12.99
N ILE A 87 -4.59 -7.23 12.34
CA ILE A 87 -4.71 -5.77 12.36
C ILE A 87 -4.94 -5.24 13.78
N ARG A 88 -5.68 -5.97 14.63
CA ARG A 88 -5.91 -5.57 16.03
C ARG A 88 -4.69 -5.79 16.91
N ASP A 89 -3.91 -6.82 16.63
CA ASP A 89 -2.79 -7.22 17.49
C ASP A 89 -1.53 -6.40 17.22
N VAL A 90 -1.15 -6.26 15.95
CA VAL A 90 0.10 -5.63 15.56
C VAL A 90 -0.07 -4.45 14.59
N GLY A 91 -1.29 -4.15 14.22
CA GLY A 91 -1.60 -3.09 13.27
C GLY A 91 -1.38 -1.69 13.82
N VAL A 92 -1.30 -0.74 12.90
CA VAL A 92 -1.15 0.69 13.21
C VAL A 92 -2.52 1.31 13.46
N PHE A 93 -2.62 2.13 14.49
CA PHE A 93 -3.85 2.84 14.82
C PHE A 93 -3.56 4.23 15.38
N ASP A 94 -4.54 5.12 15.24
CA ASP A 94 -4.60 6.38 15.98
C ASP A 94 -5.77 6.38 16.96
N THR A 95 -5.64 7.17 18.01
CA THR A 95 -6.70 7.34 19.01
C THR A 95 -7.40 8.68 18.79
N PHE A 96 -8.72 8.63 18.68
CA PHE A 96 -9.57 9.79 18.46
C PHE A 96 -10.57 9.96 19.60
N GLN A 97 -10.81 11.21 19.99
CA GLN A 97 -11.91 11.57 20.86
C GLN A 97 -12.97 12.32 20.05
N CYS A 98 -14.18 11.81 20.05
CA CYS A 98 -15.32 12.44 19.39
C CYS A 98 -16.08 13.35 20.35
N LYS A 99 -16.85 14.27 19.81
CA LYS A 99 -17.65 15.22 20.61
C LYS A 99 -18.83 14.53 21.32
N ASP A 100 -19.44 13.59 20.65
CA ASP A 100 -20.66 12.89 21.08
C ASP A 100 -20.79 11.52 20.39
N ARG A 101 -21.76 10.72 20.82
CA ARG A 101 -22.05 9.40 20.27
C ARG A 101 -22.32 9.44 18.77
N ARG A 102 -23.09 10.40 18.30
CA ARG A 102 -23.47 10.52 16.89
C ARG A 102 -22.26 10.81 15.99
N SER A 103 -21.33 11.63 16.48
CA SER A 103 -20.07 11.91 15.80
C SER A 103 -19.17 10.68 15.74
N MET A 104 -19.11 9.91 16.84
CA MET A 104 -18.35 8.66 16.91
C MET A 104 -18.90 7.61 15.94
N ASP A 105 -20.21 7.43 15.86
CA ASP A 105 -20.83 6.44 14.97
C ASP A 105 -20.62 6.82 13.49
N ARG A 106 -20.73 8.10 13.16
CA ARG A 106 -20.39 8.59 11.80
C ARG A 106 -18.93 8.37 11.45
N PHE A 107 -18.02 8.65 12.38
CA PHE A 107 -16.60 8.40 12.19
C PHE A 107 -16.32 6.92 11.94
N LYS A 108 -16.86 6.01 12.78
CA LYS A 108 -16.71 4.56 12.61
C LYS A 108 -17.16 4.11 11.22
N SER A 109 -18.36 4.52 10.80
CA SER A 109 -18.91 4.17 9.49
C SER A 109 -18.04 4.66 8.34
N ALA A 110 -17.61 5.94 8.39
CA ALA A 110 -16.75 6.52 7.37
C ALA A 110 -15.34 5.88 7.36
N TRP A 111 -14.81 5.49 8.52
CA TRP A 111 -13.51 4.84 8.61
C TRP A 111 -13.55 3.44 8.02
N GLN A 112 -14.52 2.63 8.42
CA GLN A 112 -14.68 1.24 7.98
C GLN A 112 -15.04 1.12 6.49
N SER A 113 -15.69 2.14 5.90
CA SER A 113 -15.99 2.16 4.46
C SER A 113 -14.75 2.24 3.55
N LYS A 114 -13.57 2.55 4.09
CA LYS A 114 -12.33 2.65 3.31
C LYS A 114 -11.78 1.28 2.87
N GLY A 115 -12.17 0.20 3.53
CA GLY A 115 -11.75 -1.15 3.15
C GLY A 115 -11.65 -2.13 4.31
N LEU A 116 -11.31 -3.37 3.98
CA LEU A 116 -11.41 -4.52 4.88
C LEU A 116 -10.60 -4.38 6.19
N GLY A 117 -9.42 -3.78 6.16
CA GLY A 117 -8.55 -3.62 7.33
C GLY A 117 -8.75 -2.31 8.09
N TRP A 118 -9.68 -1.46 7.67
CA TRP A 118 -9.97 -0.19 8.33
C TRP A 118 -10.94 -0.40 9.47
N LEU A 119 -10.41 -0.81 10.62
CA LEU A 119 -11.21 -1.20 11.78
C LEU A 119 -11.30 -0.07 12.81
N THR A 120 -12.28 -0.17 13.71
CA THR A 120 -12.41 0.71 14.85
C THR A 120 -12.67 -0.10 16.13
N ARG A 121 -12.12 0.35 17.25
CA ARG A 121 -12.37 -0.20 18.57
C ARG A 121 -12.72 0.94 19.52
N THR A 122 -13.87 0.86 20.18
CA THR A 122 -14.22 1.80 21.24
C THR A 122 -13.37 1.49 22.47
N VAL A 123 -12.71 2.50 23.01
CA VAL A 123 -11.87 2.41 24.21
C VAL A 123 -12.64 2.88 25.43
N ASP A 124 -13.36 4.00 25.29
CA ASP A 124 -14.17 4.58 26.35
C ASP A 124 -15.46 5.14 25.73
N GLU A 125 -16.60 4.53 26.08
CA GLU A 125 -17.89 4.95 25.54
C GLU A 125 -18.38 6.28 26.13
N ASP A 126 -18.10 6.53 27.40
CA ASP A 126 -18.58 7.72 28.12
C ASP A 126 -17.80 8.97 27.64
N LYS A 127 -16.53 8.81 27.31
CA LYS A 127 -15.68 9.88 26.79
C LYS A 127 -15.63 9.91 25.26
N PHE A 128 -16.35 9.03 24.59
CA PHE A 128 -16.37 8.88 23.11
C PHE A 128 -14.98 8.70 22.51
N ILE A 129 -14.12 7.88 23.17
CA ILE A 129 -12.76 7.60 22.71
C ILE A 129 -12.74 6.29 21.94
N LEU A 130 -12.12 6.33 20.78
CA LEU A 130 -11.94 5.15 19.93
C LEU A 130 -10.52 5.07 19.34
N GLN A 131 -10.08 3.85 19.08
CA GLN A 131 -8.93 3.55 18.23
C GLN A 131 -9.42 3.26 16.82
N ALA A 132 -8.75 3.84 15.83
CA ALA A 132 -9.00 3.67 14.42
C ALA A 132 -7.78 3.05 13.76
N TYR A 133 -7.89 1.78 13.38
CA TYR A 133 -6.83 1.00 12.76
C TYR A 133 -6.76 1.24 11.27
N TYR A 134 -5.55 1.35 10.75
CA TYR A 134 -5.31 1.47 9.33
C TYR A 134 -5.29 0.08 8.67
N GLY A 135 -5.85 -0.02 7.48
CA GLY A 135 -5.70 -1.23 6.66
C GLY A 135 -4.27 -1.37 6.12
N SER A 136 -3.79 -2.59 5.98
CA SER A 136 -2.41 -2.87 5.50
C SER A 136 -2.11 -2.30 4.10
N SER A 137 -3.11 -1.84 3.37
CA SER A 137 -2.93 -1.15 2.08
C SER A 137 -2.16 0.17 2.18
N VAL A 138 -2.04 0.76 3.36
CA VAL A 138 -1.28 2.01 3.59
C VAL A 138 0.01 1.78 4.38
N TYR A 139 0.30 0.55 4.81
CA TYR A 139 1.47 0.22 5.61
C TYR A 139 2.79 0.49 4.87
N ASP A 140 3.77 0.97 5.60
CA ASP A 140 5.16 1.01 5.14
C ASP A 140 5.83 -0.38 5.25
N THR A 141 7.12 -0.45 4.92
CA THR A 141 7.88 -1.71 4.95
C THR A 141 7.99 -2.28 6.37
N ALA A 142 8.22 -1.44 7.37
CA ALA A 142 8.38 -1.89 8.75
C ALA A 142 7.04 -2.37 9.34
N GLU A 143 5.96 -1.69 9.01
CA GLU A 143 4.60 -2.05 9.41
C GLU A 143 4.15 -3.36 8.77
N MET A 144 4.43 -3.54 7.48
CA MET A 144 4.14 -4.79 6.76
C MET A 144 5.01 -5.96 7.26
N SER A 145 6.27 -5.69 7.63
CA SER A 145 7.14 -6.68 8.25
C SER A 145 6.53 -7.22 9.55
N ARG A 146 6.10 -6.35 10.46
CA ARG A 146 5.45 -6.77 11.71
C ARG A 146 4.21 -7.63 11.45
N LEU A 147 3.40 -7.27 10.45
CA LEU A 147 2.20 -8.02 10.10
C LEU A 147 2.53 -9.43 9.57
N ILE A 148 3.57 -9.55 8.73
CA ILE A 148 4.02 -10.84 8.18
C ILE A 148 4.70 -11.67 9.28
N ASP A 149 5.54 -11.08 10.12
CA ASP A 149 6.24 -11.76 11.21
C ASP A 149 5.23 -12.39 12.18
N GLU A 150 4.15 -11.68 12.49
CA GLU A 150 3.07 -12.20 13.33
C GLU A 150 2.34 -13.38 12.65
N ALA A 151 2.00 -13.24 11.37
CA ALA A 151 1.36 -14.32 10.61
C ALA A 151 2.26 -15.55 10.49
N VAL A 152 3.57 -15.37 10.32
CA VAL A 152 4.56 -16.46 10.30
C VAL A 152 4.67 -17.14 11.68
N ARG A 153 4.66 -16.35 12.75
CA ARG A 153 4.69 -16.89 14.12
C ARG A 153 3.48 -17.78 14.40
N GLU A 154 2.30 -17.31 14.07
CA GLU A 154 1.06 -18.06 14.27
C GLU A 154 1.01 -19.30 13.37
N ALA A 155 1.36 -19.18 12.09
CA ALA A 155 1.43 -20.29 11.16
C ALA A 155 2.37 -21.40 11.67
N LYS A 156 3.56 -21.05 12.16
CA LYS A 156 4.51 -22.00 12.77
C LYS A 156 3.92 -22.67 14.01
N GLY A 157 3.21 -21.93 14.85
CA GLY A 157 2.50 -22.47 16.02
C GLY A 157 1.44 -23.52 15.68
N LEU A 158 0.85 -23.41 14.50
CA LEU A 158 -0.13 -24.36 13.95
C LEU A 158 0.50 -25.46 13.10
N GLY A 159 1.83 -25.53 12.99
CA GLY A 159 2.54 -26.49 12.17
C GLY A 159 2.44 -26.25 10.65
N ILE A 160 2.07 -25.04 10.24
CA ILE A 160 1.99 -24.64 8.83
C ILE A 160 3.40 -24.30 8.33
N GLU A 161 3.76 -24.81 7.14
CA GLU A 161 5.05 -24.53 6.52
C GLU A 161 5.14 -23.06 6.07
N THR A 162 6.24 -22.40 6.44
CA THR A 162 6.47 -21.00 6.11
C THR A 162 7.72 -20.84 5.25
N LYS A 163 7.77 -19.74 4.49
CA LYS A 163 8.98 -19.40 3.72
C LYS A 163 10.15 -19.12 4.64
N PRO A 164 11.39 -19.42 4.20
CA PRO A 164 12.60 -19.07 4.94
C PRO A 164 12.72 -17.52 5.02
N GLN A 165 13.38 -17.06 6.09
CA GLN A 165 13.48 -15.61 6.39
C GLN A 165 14.05 -14.79 5.24
N TRP A 166 15.07 -15.30 4.55
CA TRP A 166 15.70 -14.59 3.43
C TRP A 166 14.73 -14.31 2.25
N GLU A 167 13.74 -15.20 2.02
CA GLU A 167 12.70 -14.95 1.01
C GLU A 167 11.73 -13.86 1.49
N ILE A 168 11.37 -13.88 2.77
CA ILE A 168 10.49 -12.87 3.38
C ILE A 168 11.16 -11.50 3.30
N ASP A 169 12.43 -11.40 3.66
CA ASP A 169 13.21 -10.17 3.61
C ASP A 169 13.32 -9.62 2.17
N ALA A 170 13.49 -10.50 1.18
CA ALA A 170 13.51 -10.12 -0.22
C ALA A 170 12.17 -9.51 -0.67
N MET A 171 11.05 -10.11 -0.27
CA MET A 171 9.70 -9.60 -0.57
C MET A 171 9.44 -8.25 0.11
N LEU A 172 9.86 -8.09 1.37
CA LEU A 172 9.71 -6.86 2.13
C LEU A 172 10.59 -5.72 1.58
N LYS A 173 11.79 -6.02 1.13
CA LYS A 173 12.67 -5.05 0.47
C LYS A 173 12.04 -4.44 -0.79
N GLU A 174 11.17 -5.18 -1.45
CA GLU A 174 10.42 -4.68 -2.60
C GLU A 174 9.13 -3.95 -2.21
N TRP A 175 8.62 -4.12 -1.00
CA TRP A 175 7.37 -3.53 -0.54
C TRP A 175 7.43 -2.01 -0.46
N GLY A 176 8.51 -1.46 0.02
CA GLY A 176 8.71 -0.03 0.28
C GLY A 176 9.27 0.80 -0.88
N LYS A 177 9.43 0.21 -2.06
CA LYS A 177 10.03 0.89 -3.22
C LYS A 177 9.02 1.59 -4.11
#